data_c709f2262f1cc4c221656eea40b8a04d
#
_entry.id   c709f2262f1cc4c221656eea40b8a04d
#
_cell.length_a   1.000
_cell.length_b   1.000
_cell.length_c   1.000
_cell.angle_alpha   90.00
_cell.angle_beta   90.00
_cell.angle_gamma   90.00
#
_symmetry.space_group_name_H-M   'P 1'
#
loop_
_entity.id
_entity.type
_entity.pdbx_description
1 polymer ?
#
loop_
_entity_poly.entity_id
_entity_poly.type
_entity_poly.pdbx_seq_one_letter_code
_entity_poly.pdbx_strand_id
1 'polypeptide(L)'
;MKIYLLQLVILMSLSLNLQAQNLSGTIRGKVTCHGKGLQGVVVTDGIDCVLTNKSGEYVLAPQRDARFVYLSVPSGYQPKTEKTIPLFHQQIEMDKQDGYNFELMKNPQNDANHLFLVQADVQVTSEDDVKAYGRFLQDIKEYVQPYSGKRDIFGIDCGDIVGDTPSLYPSYINTVSTLDFPVYRAIGNHDMTYGGRTFEYSYRTFESYFGPIYYSFNKGKAHT
;
A
#
# COMPACT_ATOMS: atom_id res chain seq x y z
N MET A 1 18.21 -28.56 -48.19
CA MET A 1 18.79 -28.88 -46.86
C MET A 1 19.40 -27.65 -46.15
N LYS A 2 20.20 -26.79 -46.79
CA LYS A 2 20.81 -25.60 -46.17
C LYS A 2 19.82 -24.50 -45.74
N ILE A 3 18.70 -24.32 -46.46
CA ILE A 3 17.69 -23.28 -46.17
C ILE A 3 16.91 -23.62 -44.89
N TYR A 4 16.57 -24.88 -44.66
CA TYR A 4 15.85 -25.32 -43.45
C TYR A 4 16.71 -25.25 -42.20
N LEU A 5 18.04 -25.45 -42.34
CA LEU A 5 18.98 -25.31 -41.21
C LEU A 5 19.10 -23.85 -40.77
N LEU A 6 19.10 -22.91 -41.73
CA LEU A 6 19.16 -21.48 -41.44
C LEU A 6 17.88 -20.96 -40.77
N GLN A 7 16.72 -21.44 -41.19
CA GLN A 7 15.43 -21.11 -40.56
C GLN A 7 15.33 -21.67 -39.14
N LEU A 8 15.85 -22.87 -38.90
CA LEU A 8 15.87 -23.47 -37.55
C LEU A 8 16.79 -22.70 -36.57
N VAL A 9 17.93 -22.22 -37.06
CA VAL A 9 18.88 -21.41 -36.23
C VAL A 9 18.28 -20.06 -35.92
N ILE A 10 17.55 -19.42 -36.87
CA ILE A 10 16.87 -18.14 -36.62
C ILE A 10 15.71 -18.32 -35.62
N LEU A 11 14.93 -19.38 -35.71
CA LEU A 11 13.87 -19.70 -34.77
C LEU A 11 14.44 -20.02 -33.36
N MET A 12 15.55 -20.73 -33.26
CA MET A 12 16.22 -20.96 -31.96
C MET A 12 16.82 -19.70 -31.36
N SER A 13 17.38 -18.79 -32.19
CA SER A 13 17.90 -17.52 -31.69
C SER A 13 16.79 -16.55 -31.25
N LEU A 14 15.61 -16.58 -31.90
CA LEU A 14 14.44 -15.83 -31.43
C LEU A 14 13.86 -16.39 -30.16
N SER A 15 13.81 -17.72 -29.99
CA SER A 15 13.33 -18.32 -28.72
C SER A 15 14.27 -18.09 -27.54
N LEU A 16 15.58 -18.01 -27.78
CA LEU A 16 16.57 -17.66 -26.75
C LEU A 16 16.48 -16.18 -26.33
N ASN A 17 16.08 -15.27 -27.22
CA ASN A 17 15.88 -13.86 -26.86
C ASN A 17 14.56 -13.59 -26.15
N LEU A 18 13.54 -14.45 -26.27
CA LEU A 18 12.31 -14.33 -25.48
C LEU A 18 12.46 -14.77 -24.02
N GLN A 19 13.49 -15.53 -23.68
CA GLN A 19 13.78 -15.91 -22.28
C GLN A 19 14.68 -14.91 -21.54
N ALA A 20 15.22 -13.90 -22.23
CA ALA A 20 16.18 -12.94 -21.63
C ALA A 20 15.52 -11.68 -21.05
N GLN A 21 14.21 -11.62 -20.91
CA GLN A 21 13.53 -10.55 -20.16
C GLN A 21 13.03 -11.03 -18.79
N ASN A 22 13.81 -11.82 -18.10
CA ASN A 22 13.70 -11.92 -16.67
C ASN A 22 14.34 -10.66 -16.07
N LEU A 23 13.55 -9.64 -15.83
CA LEU A 23 13.88 -8.54 -14.92
C LEU A 23 13.90 -9.09 -13.48
N SER A 24 14.83 -9.99 -13.18
CA SER A 24 15.14 -10.40 -11.82
C SER A 24 16.20 -9.48 -11.23
N GLY A 25 15.95 -8.18 -11.27
CA GLY A 25 16.70 -7.24 -10.48
C GLY A 25 16.24 -7.35 -9.01
N THR A 26 17.14 -7.68 -8.09
CA THR A 26 16.83 -7.53 -6.67
C THR A 26 16.71 -6.05 -6.34
N ILE A 27 15.72 -5.70 -5.52
CA ILE A 27 15.60 -4.36 -4.94
C ILE A 27 16.16 -4.36 -3.51
N ARG A 28 16.70 -3.22 -3.10
CA ARG A 28 17.34 -3.03 -1.81
C ARG A 28 16.87 -1.78 -1.14
N GLY A 29 16.81 -1.84 0.18
CA GLY A 29 16.46 -0.69 0.99
C GLY A 29 16.77 -0.92 2.45
N LYS A 30 16.35 0.03 3.25
CA LYS A 30 16.55 0.05 4.69
C LYS A 30 15.30 0.52 5.40
N VAL A 31 14.96 -0.14 6.50
CA VAL A 31 13.90 0.30 7.41
C VAL A 31 14.56 0.86 8.65
N THR A 32 14.21 2.10 9.00
CA THR A 32 14.82 2.83 10.11
C THR A 32 13.76 3.41 11.04
N CYS A 33 14.19 3.75 12.27
CA CYS A 33 13.46 4.60 13.19
C CYS A 33 14.43 5.58 13.84
N HIS A 34 14.21 6.88 13.71
CA HIS A 34 15.15 7.92 14.12
C HIS A 34 16.58 7.67 13.59
N GLY A 35 16.69 7.29 12.32
CA GLY A 35 17.95 6.99 11.64
C GLY A 35 18.63 5.68 12.06
N LYS A 36 18.09 4.93 13.03
CA LYS A 36 18.60 3.62 13.45
C LYS A 36 17.86 2.50 12.73
N GLY A 37 18.62 1.51 12.23
CA GLY A 37 18.05 0.36 11.55
C GLY A 37 17.13 -0.45 12.47
N LEU A 38 15.99 -0.88 11.92
CA LEU A 38 15.04 -1.77 12.59
C LEU A 38 15.22 -3.20 12.07
N GLN A 39 15.58 -4.11 12.96
CA GLN A 39 15.70 -5.54 12.66
C GLN A 39 14.35 -6.24 12.71
N GLY A 40 14.15 -7.24 11.83
CA GLY A 40 13.00 -8.14 11.88
C GLY A 40 11.70 -7.54 11.32
N VAL A 41 11.77 -6.43 10.62
CA VAL A 41 10.61 -5.88 9.91
C VAL A 41 10.36 -6.70 8.65
N VAL A 42 9.13 -7.13 8.44
CA VAL A 42 8.72 -7.83 7.21
C VAL A 42 8.60 -6.82 6.07
N VAL A 43 9.31 -7.10 4.99
CA VAL A 43 9.22 -6.38 3.71
C VAL A 43 8.73 -7.35 2.65
N THR A 44 7.78 -6.94 1.84
CA THR A 44 7.12 -7.80 0.87
C THR A 44 6.82 -7.07 -0.44
N ASP A 45 6.66 -7.83 -1.51
CA ASP A 45 6.08 -7.39 -2.79
C ASP A 45 4.61 -7.83 -2.95
N GLY A 46 4.07 -8.47 -1.91
CA GLY A 46 2.74 -9.06 -1.89
C GLY A 46 2.72 -10.57 -2.01
N ILE A 47 3.81 -11.18 -2.45
CA ILE A 47 3.95 -12.62 -2.62
C ILE A 47 5.13 -13.13 -1.78
N ASP A 48 6.30 -12.57 -2.03
CA ASP A 48 7.51 -12.91 -1.29
C ASP A 48 7.73 -11.97 -0.10
N CYS A 49 8.28 -12.52 0.98
CA CYS A 49 8.56 -11.79 2.21
C CYS A 49 10.02 -11.99 2.61
N VAL A 50 10.67 -10.90 3.04
CA VAL A 50 12.00 -10.92 3.64
C VAL A 50 12.00 -10.17 4.96
N LEU A 51 12.97 -10.45 5.82
CA LEU A 51 13.16 -9.74 7.08
C LEU A 51 14.35 -8.81 7.00
N THR A 52 14.23 -7.63 7.57
CA THR A 52 15.37 -6.73 7.73
C THR A 52 16.42 -7.30 8.68
N ASN A 53 17.70 -7.10 8.36
CA ASN A 53 18.84 -7.49 9.19
C ASN A 53 19.04 -6.55 10.41
N LYS A 54 20.10 -6.75 11.19
CA LYS A 54 20.44 -5.93 12.37
C LYS A 54 20.65 -4.44 12.03
N SER A 55 21.06 -4.13 10.82
CA SER A 55 21.23 -2.74 10.34
C SER A 55 19.97 -2.16 9.73
N GLY A 56 18.86 -2.91 9.71
CA GLY A 56 17.59 -2.55 9.07
C GLY A 56 17.57 -2.75 7.57
N GLU A 57 18.61 -3.35 6.98
CA GLU A 57 18.74 -3.54 5.53
C GLU A 57 18.00 -4.80 5.08
N TYR A 58 17.50 -4.76 3.85
CA TYR A 58 16.85 -5.90 3.20
C TYR A 58 17.20 -5.97 1.71
N VAL A 59 17.08 -7.18 1.17
CA VAL A 59 17.17 -7.47 -0.27
C VAL A 59 15.97 -8.33 -0.62
N LEU A 60 15.18 -7.90 -1.58
CA LEU A 60 13.99 -8.61 -2.08
C LEU A 60 14.15 -8.82 -3.59
N ALA A 61 13.83 -10.00 -4.08
CA ALA A 61 13.69 -10.29 -5.51
C ALA A 61 12.19 -10.23 -5.85
N PRO A 62 11.68 -9.09 -6.31
CA PRO A 62 10.25 -8.96 -6.53
C PRO A 62 9.77 -9.86 -7.66
N GLN A 63 8.55 -10.35 -7.54
CA GLN A 63 7.87 -11.06 -8.62
C GLN A 63 7.69 -10.15 -9.83
N ARG A 64 7.60 -10.76 -11.02
CA ARG A 64 7.57 -10.04 -12.30
C ARG A 64 6.49 -8.96 -12.38
N ASP A 65 5.33 -9.24 -11.79
CA ASP A 65 4.16 -8.36 -11.86
C ASP A 65 3.98 -7.54 -10.57
N ALA A 66 4.94 -7.60 -9.65
CA ALA A 66 4.93 -6.82 -8.42
C ALA A 66 5.01 -5.32 -8.74
N ARG A 67 4.12 -4.54 -8.16
CA ARG A 67 4.01 -3.11 -8.39
C ARG A 67 4.49 -2.27 -7.22
N PHE A 68 4.51 -2.85 -6.04
CA PHE A 68 4.90 -2.20 -4.80
C PHE A 68 5.86 -3.07 -4.02
N VAL A 69 6.74 -2.41 -3.29
CA VAL A 69 7.41 -2.94 -2.12
C VAL A 69 6.83 -2.26 -0.90
N TYR A 70 6.48 -3.02 0.13
CA TYR A 70 5.82 -2.48 1.31
C TYR A 70 6.12 -3.26 2.58
N LEU A 71 5.80 -2.65 3.70
CA LEU A 71 6.04 -3.21 5.02
C LEU A 71 4.76 -3.84 5.58
N SER A 72 4.89 -5.00 6.24
CA SER A 72 3.97 -5.33 7.32
C SER A 72 4.44 -4.57 8.56
N VAL A 73 3.78 -3.45 8.85
CA VAL A 73 4.22 -2.53 9.91
C VAL A 73 4.20 -3.24 11.26
N PRO A 74 5.33 -3.30 11.99
CA PRO A 74 5.39 -4.00 13.27
C PRO A 74 4.67 -3.23 14.38
N SER A 75 4.15 -3.96 15.37
CA SER A 75 3.58 -3.38 16.59
C SER A 75 4.59 -2.44 17.28
N GLY A 76 4.10 -1.37 17.88
CA GLY A 76 4.89 -0.31 18.51
C GLY A 76 5.45 0.73 17.54
N TYR A 77 5.16 0.59 16.25
CA TYR A 77 5.61 1.52 15.22
C TYR A 77 4.46 1.96 14.31
N GLN A 78 4.67 3.09 13.66
CA GLN A 78 3.75 3.63 12.66
C GLN A 78 4.55 4.25 11.50
N PRO A 79 4.07 4.16 10.26
CA PRO A 79 4.63 4.89 9.14
C PRO A 79 4.26 6.38 9.23
N LYS A 80 4.98 7.21 8.49
CA LYS A 80 4.52 8.58 8.23
C LYS A 80 3.13 8.51 7.59
N THR A 81 2.25 9.43 7.98
CA THR A 81 0.91 9.54 7.41
C THR A 81 0.78 10.87 6.67
N GLU A 82 0.23 10.83 5.49
CA GLU A 82 -0.09 12.01 4.69
C GLU A 82 -1.57 11.98 4.30
N LYS A 83 -2.32 13.02 4.65
CA LYS A 83 -3.78 13.09 4.43
C LYS A 83 -4.51 11.81 4.88
N THR A 84 -4.19 11.31 6.04
CA THR A 84 -4.68 10.03 6.59
C THR A 84 -4.20 8.76 5.88
N ILE A 85 -3.40 8.84 4.81
CA ILE A 85 -2.83 7.69 4.10
C ILE A 85 -1.52 7.30 4.77
N PRO A 86 -1.41 6.09 5.37
CA PRO A 86 -0.15 5.62 5.94
C PRO A 86 0.83 5.21 4.83
N LEU A 87 2.04 5.77 4.85
CA LEU A 87 3.06 5.59 3.82
C LEU A 87 3.98 4.40 4.15
N PHE A 88 3.45 3.20 4.11
CA PHE A 88 4.18 1.96 4.35
C PHE A 88 4.61 1.25 3.06
N HIS A 89 4.40 1.85 1.89
CA HIS A 89 4.66 1.28 0.58
C HIS A 89 5.39 2.26 -0.35
N GLN A 90 6.08 1.72 -1.35
CA GLN A 90 6.66 2.45 -2.46
C GLN A 90 6.40 1.69 -3.75
N GLN A 91 6.12 2.42 -4.82
CA GLN A 91 5.98 1.82 -6.15
C GLN A 91 7.34 1.32 -6.64
N ILE A 92 7.39 0.12 -7.21
CA ILE A 92 8.58 -0.42 -7.84
C ILE A 92 8.78 0.25 -9.19
N GLU A 93 9.95 0.86 -9.36
CA GLU A 93 10.36 1.53 -10.59
C GLU A 93 11.27 0.60 -11.41
N MET A 94 11.07 0.52 -12.72
CA MET A 94 11.69 -0.45 -13.61
C MET A 94 13.24 -0.47 -13.54
N ASP A 95 13.85 0.71 -13.43
CA ASP A 95 15.32 0.86 -13.49
C ASP A 95 15.95 1.13 -12.12
N LYS A 96 15.16 1.08 -11.05
CA LYS A 96 15.61 1.37 -9.68
C LYS A 96 15.78 0.09 -8.89
N GLN A 97 17.01 -0.18 -8.46
CA GLN A 97 17.33 -1.34 -7.63
C GLN A 97 17.59 -0.98 -6.17
N ASP A 98 17.99 0.24 -5.88
CA ASP A 98 18.39 0.70 -4.55
C ASP A 98 17.53 1.87 -4.07
N GLY A 99 17.56 2.12 -2.76
CA GLY A 99 16.93 3.31 -2.18
C GLY A 99 15.45 3.15 -1.84
N TYR A 100 14.92 1.93 -1.77
CA TYR A 100 13.59 1.66 -1.24
C TYR A 100 13.60 1.70 0.29
N ASN A 101 13.82 2.90 0.84
CA ASN A 101 13.99 3.10 2.26
C ASN A 101 12.68 3.50 2.92
N PHE A 102 12.46 3.00 4.14
CA PHE A 102 11.31 3.33 4.97
C PHE A 102 11.77 3.89 6.31
N GLU A 103 11.14 4.97 6.72
CA GLU A 103 11.30 5.51 8.07
C GLU A 103 10.00 5.26 8.85
N LEU A 104 10.10 4.50 9.91
CA LEU A 104 9.02 4.28 10.87
C LEU A 104 9.24 5.17 12.09
N MET A 105 8.17 5.59 12.69
CA MET A 105 8.17 6.30 13.97
C MET A 105 7.70 5.36 15.08
N LYS A 106 8.22 5.53 16.29
CA LYS A 106 7.61 4.84 17.44
C LYS A 106 6.20 5.36 17.64
N ASN A 107 5.30 4.43 17.89
CA ASN A 107 3.96 4.79 18.32
C ASN A 107 4.04 5.59 19.61
N PRO A 108 3.50 6.82 19.69
CA PRO A 108 3.53 7.61 20.91
C PRO A 108 2.66 7.01 22.02
N GLN A 109 1.69 6.19 21.64
CA GLN A 109 0.79 5.48 22.54
C GLN A 109 1.09 3.98 22.51
N ASN A 110 0.72 3.30 23.61
CA ASN A 110 0.78 1.84 23.64
C ASN A 110 -0.29 1.27 22.70
N ASP A 111 0.12 0.68 21.58
CA ASP A 111 -0.77 0.12 20.58
C ASP A 111 -1.48 -1.18 21.00
N ALA A 112 -1.12 -1.76 22.15
CA ALA A 112 -1.94 -2.80 22.78
C ALA A 112 -3.27 -2.25 23.35
N ASN A 113 -3.38 -0.93 23.52
CA ASN A 113 -4.58 -0.22 23.97
C ASN A 113 -5.03 0.73 22.85
N HIS A 114 -5.44 0.19 21.72
CA HIS A 114 -5.88 0.96 20.59
C HIS A 114 -7.40 1.14 20.52
N LEU A 115 -7.81 2.15 19.78
CA LEU A 115 -9.17 2.36 19.31
C LEU A 115 -9.13 2.34 17.78
N PHE A 116 -9.91 1.49 17.16
CA PHE A 116 -10.03 1.52 15.71
C PHE A 116 -11.49 1.71 15.29
N LEU A 117 -11.65 2.45 14.21
CA LEU A 117 -12.92 2.75 13.59
C LEU A 117 -12.99 1.97 12.29
N VAL A 118 -14.07 1.25 12.06
CA VAL A 118 -14.29 0.52 10.82
C VAL A 118 -15.46 1.14 10.09
N GLN A 119 -15.27 1.44 8.83
CA GLN A 119 -16.31 1.84 7.91
C GLN A 119 -16.27 0.98 6.66
N ALA A 120 -17.36 0.89 5.97
CA ALA A 120 -17.50 0.25 4.68
C ALA A 120 -18.54 1.01 3.86
N ASP A 121 -18.48 0.89 2.55
CA ASP A 121 -19.55 1.35 1.65
C ASP A 121 -19.87 2.85 1.80
N VAL A 122 -18.83 3.69 1.88
CA VAL A 122 -19.01 5.16 1.88
C VAL A 122 -19.65 5.60 0.56
N GLN A 123 -19.27 4.97 -0.54
CA GLN A 123 -19.85 5.01 -1.88
C GLN A 123 -20.27 6.42 -2.35
N VAL A 124 -19.39 7.41 -2.17
CA VAL A 124 -19.67 8.75 -2.70
C VAL A 124 -19.76 8.70 -4.23
N THR A 125 -20.84 9.25 -4.78
CA THR A 125 -21.13 9.31 -6.22
C THR A 125 -21.11 10.73 -6.76
N SER A 126 -21.08 11.72 -5.87
CA SER A 126 -21.11 13.15 -6.19
C SER A 126 -20.34 13.98 -5.16
N GLU A 127 -20.03 15.23 -5.50
CA GLU A 127 -19.43 16.18 -4.56
C GLU A 127 -20.39 16.50 -3.38
N ASP A 128 -21.69 16.37 -3.57
CA ASP A 128 -22.64 16.58 -2.48
C ASP A 128 -22.63 15.40 -1.49
N ASP A 129 -22.41 14.19 -1.95
CA ASP A 129 -22.16 13.02 -1.07
C ASP A 129 -20.86 13.22 -0.28
N VAL A 130 -19.80 13.71 -0.93
CA VAL A 130 -18.53 14.01 -0.25
C VAL A 130 -18.74 15.05 0.86
N LYS A 131 -19.55 16.09 0.62
CA LYS A 131 -19.90 17.08 1.65
C LYS A 131 -20.75 16.47 2.77
N ALA A 132 -21.68 15.57 2.44
CA ALA A 132 -22.50 14.86 3.42
C ALA A 132 -21.61 13.97 4.30
N TYR A 133 -20.68 13.23 3.70
CA TYR A 133 -19.70 12.43 4.40
C TYR A 133 -18.81 13.30 5.30
N GLY A 134 -18.40 14.48 4.86
CA GLY A 134 -17.66 15.44 5.69
C GLY A 134 -18.39 15.86 6.97
N ARG A 135 -19.73 15.97 6.94
CA ARG A 135 -20.53 16.20 8.16
C ARG A 135 -20.51 15.00 9.11
N PHE A 136 -20.62 13.78 8.57
CA PHE A 136 -20.48 12.57 9.36
C PHE A 136 -19.11 12.44 10.03
N LEU A 137 -18.03 12.81 9.33
CA LEU A 137 -16.69 12.81 9.90
C LEU A 137 -16.53 13.77 11.10
N GLN A 138 -17.35 14.82 11.18
CA GLN A 138 -17.36 15.71 12.34
C GLN A 138 -17.85 14.95 13.59
N ASP A 139 -18.89 14.14 13.48
CA ASP A 139 -19.38 13.29 14.58
C ASP A 139 -18.29 12.28 15.01
N ILE A 140 -17.56 11.72 14.03
CA ILE A 140 -16.42 10.84 14.32
C ILE A 140 -15.33 11.57 15.11
N LYS A 141 -14.99 12.79 14.72
CA LYS A 141 -13.98 13.60 15.46
C LYS A 141 -14.41 13.87 16.90
N GLU A 142 -15.67 14.20 17.11
CA GLU A 142 -16.22 14.41 18.45
C GLU A 142 -16.17 13.11 19.28
N TYR A 143 -16.51 11.98 18.67
CA TYR A 143 -16.44 10.67 19.32
C TYR A 143 -15.02 10.27 19.74
N VAL A 144 -14.00 10.51 18.91
CA VAL A 144 -12.62 10.11 19.20
C VAL A 144 -11.87 11.10 20.10
N GLN A 145 -12.32 12.34 20.18
CA GLN A 145 -11.65 13.42 20.91
C GLN A 145 -11.26 13.05 22.36
N PRO A 146 -12.12 12.38 23.17
CA PRO A 146 -11.76 11.99 24.56
C PRO A 146 -10.61 10.98 24.62
N TYR A 147 -10.31 10.27 23.55
CA TYR A 147 -9.27 9.23 23.45
C TYR A 147 -7.99 9.75 22.82
N SER A 148 -8.02 10.90 22.17
CA SER A 148 -6.88 11.53 21.51
C SER A 148 -5.73 11.73 22.51
N GLY A 149 -4.51 11.37 22.11
CA GLY A 149 -3.32 11.42 22.96
C GLY A 149 -3.28 10.38 24.10
N LYS A 150 -4.32 9.57 24.29
CA LYS A 150 -4.41 8.52 25.33
C LYS A 150 -4.37 7.10 24.76
N ARG A 151 -4.86 6.92 23.54
CA ARG A 151 -4.89 5.64 22.83
C ARG A 151 -4.29 5.80 21.45
N ASP A 152 -3.75 4.71 20.93
CA ASP A 152 -3.44 4.61 19.51
C ASP A 152 -4.77 4.53 18.72
N ILE A 153 -5.00 5.48 17.81
CA ILE A 153 -6.26 5.58 17.05
C ILE A 153 -5.94 5.40 15.59
N PHE A 154 -6.73 4.56 14.90
CA PHE A 154 -6.65 4.38 13.46
C PHE A 154 -8.02 4.03 12.87
N GLY A 155 -8.19 4.24 11.59
CA GLY A 155 -9.36 3.83 10.82
C GLY A 155 -9.06 2.66 9.90
N ILE A 156 -10.09 1.86 9.58
CA ILE A 156 -10.10 0.86 8.53
C ILE A 156 -11.30 1.18 7.63
N ASP A 157 -11.03 1.36 6.34
CA ASP A 157 -12.04 1.52 5.30
C ASP A 157 -12.08 0.24 4.47
N CYS A 158 -13.18 -0.48 4.55
CA CYS A 158 -13.33 -1.81 3.97
C CYS A 158 -13.70 -1.79 2.47
N GLY A 159 -13.47 -0.69 1.80
CA GLY A 159 -13.73 -0.55 0.37
C GLY A 159 -15.07 0.05 0.03
N ASP A 160 -15.34 0.12 -1.28
CA ASP A 160 -16.45 0.86 -1.86
C ASP A 160 -16.45 2.32 -1.39
N ILE A 161 -15.27 2.94 -1.49
CA ILE A 161 -15.04 4.34 -1.10
C ILE A 161 -15.82 5.28 -2.02
N VAL A 162 -15.80 4.97 -3.31
CA VAL A 162 -16.57 5.70 -4.33
C VAL A 162 -17.58 4.76 -4.98
N GLY A 163 -18.69 5.31 -5.49
CA GLY A 163 -19.66 4.56 -6.27
C GLY A 163 -19.36 4.69 -7.77
N ASP A 164 -18.44 3.86 -8.28
CA ASP A 164 -18.02 3.81 -9.69
C ASP A 164 -17.44 5.14 -10.24
N THR A 165 -17.05 6.06 -9.36
CA THR A 165 -16.59 7.40 -9.73
C THR A 165 -15.21 7.71 -9.13
N PRO A 166 -14.11 7.06 -9.58
CA PRO A 166 -12.76 7.25 -9.01
C PRO A 166 -12.24 8.70 -9.11
N SER A 167 -12.83 9.55 -9.97
CA SER A 167 -12.51 10.98 -10.03
C SER A 167 -12.83 11.74 -8.73
N LEU A 168 -13.62 11.17 -7.83
CA LEU A 168 -13.93 11.73 -6.52
C LEU A 168 -12.87 11.41 -5.44
N TYR A 169 -11.87 10.54 -5.70
CA TYR A 169 -10.82 10.27 -4.72
C TYR A 169 -10.11 11.51 -4.18
N PRO A 170 -9.74 12.53 -5.00
CA PRO A 170 -9.12 13.72 -4.46
C PRO A 170 -10.00 14.47 -3.46
N SER A 171 -11.30 14.63 -3.76
CA SER A 171 -12.27 15.29 -2.87
C SER A 171 -12.51 14.47 -1.60
N TYR A 172 -12.67 13.15 -1.73
CA TYR A 172 -12.77 12.22 -0.60
C TYR A 172 -11.54 12.32 0.31
N ILE A 173 -10.31 12.19 -0.25
CA ILE A 173 -9.06 12.26 0.49
C ILE A 173 -8.94 13.58 1.26
N ASN A 174 -9.25 14.71 0.62
CA ASN A 174 -9.21 16.01 1.27
C ASN A 174 -10.22 16.09 2.43
N THR A 175 -11.40 15.51 2.27
CA THR A 175 -12.45 15.50 3.30
C THR A 175 -12.03 14.62 4.49
N VAL A 176 -11.55 13.40 4.23
CA VAL A 176 -11.07 12.48 5.29
C VAL A 176 -9.81 13.01 5.98
N SER A 177 -8.99 13.82 5.30
CA SER A 177 -7.79 14.42 5.89
C SER A 177 -8.05 15.33 7.08
N THR A 178 -9.31 15.64 7.36
CA THR A 178 -9.73 16.33 8.60
C THR A 178 -9.62 15.45 9.85
N LEU A 179 -9.46 14.13 9.71
CA LEU A 179 -9.14 13.22 10.79
C LEU A 179 -7.64 13.28 11.11
N ASP A 180 -7.28 13.19 12.39
CA ASP A 180 -5.91 13.34 12.89
C ASP A 180 -5.18 11.98 13.04
N PHE A 181 -5.71 10.91 12.46
CA PHE A 181 -5.18 9.55 12.58
C PHE A 181 -5.14 8.84 11.21
N PRO A 182 -4.29 7.82 11.07
CA PRO A 182 -4.20 7.06 9.82
C PRO A 182 -5.47 6.26 9.55
N VAL A 183 -5.86 6.17 8.29
CA VAL A 183 -6.94 5.32 7.80
C VAL A 183 -6.36 4.35 6.77
N TYR A 184 -6.42 3.08 7.07
CA TYR A 184 -6.04 1.98 6.18
C TYR A 184 -7.22 1.64 5.27
N ARG A 185 -6.96 1.43 3.98
CA ARG A 185 -8.02 1.27 2.98
C ARG A 185 -7.86 -0.02 2.21
N ALA A 186 -8.92 -0.82 2.17
CA ALA A 186 -9.07 -1.91 1.23
C ALA A 186 -9.82 -1.42 -0.02
N ILE A 187 -9.66 -2.12 -1.12
CA ILE A 187 -10.42 -1.86 -2.33
C ILE A 187 -11.77 -2.59 -2.29
N GLY A 188 -12.84 -1.95 -2.74
CA GLY A 188 -14.11 -2.58 -3.02
C GLY A 188 -14.37 -2.72 -4.52
N ASN A 189 -15.49 -3.34 -4.88
CA ASN A 189 -15.81 -3.54 -6.30
C ASN A 189 -16.20 -2.23 -7.01
N HIS A 190 -16.78 -1.25 -6.30
CA HIS A 190 -17.09 0.06 -6.84
C HIS A 190 -15.89 1.01 -6.95
N ASP A 191 -14.77 0.66 -6.32
CA ASP A 191 -13.50 1.37 -6.46
C ASP A 191 -12.73 0.98 -7.74
N MET A 192 -13.20 -0.05 -8.44
CA MET A 192 -12.57 -0.53 -9.66
C MET A 192 -12.91 0.38 -10.85
N THR A 193 -11.93 0.56 -11.74
CA THR A 193 -12.15 1.32 -12.98
C THR A 193 -12.78 0.41 -14.03
N TYR A 194 -14.04 0.62 -14.34
CA TYR A 194 -14.72 -0.07 -15.44
C TYR A 194 -14.09 0.32 -16.79
N GLY A 195 -13.92 -0.68 -17.66
CA GLY A 195 -13.26 -0.50 -18.95
C GLY A 195 -11.77 -0.81 -18.95
N GLY A 196 -11.21 -1.24 -17.82
CA GLY A 196 -9.92 -1.93 -17.79
C GLY A 196 -9.98 -3.21 -18.64
N ARG A 197 -8.94 -3.45 -19.44
CA ARG A 197 -8.93 -4.63 -20.34
C ARG A 197 -8.75 -5.96 -19.60
N THR A 198 -8.25 -5.91 -18.37
CA THR A 198 -8.06 -7.06 -17.48
C THR A 198 -8.39 -6.65 -16.03
N PHE A 199 -8.56 -7.65 -15.18
CA PHE A 199 -8.79 -7.44 -13.76
C PHE A 199 -7.65 -6.61 -13.12
N GLU A 200 -6.39 -6.87 -13.47
CA GLU A 200 -5.22 -6.18 -12.94
C GLU A 200 -5.20 -4.68 -13.32
N TYR A 201 -5.83 -4.29 -14.40
CA TYR A 201 -5.94 -2.89 -14.79
C TYR A 201 -7.07 -2.16 -14.07
N SER A 202 -8.07 -2.87 -13.57
CA SER A 202 -9.26 -2.26 -12.94
C SER A 202 -8.95 -1.59 -11.60
N TYR A 203 -7.94 -2.05 -10.85
CA TYR A 203 -7.57 -1.49 -9.54
C TYR A 203 -6.43 -0.48 -9.59
N ARG A 204 -5.83 -0.20 -10.75
CA ARG A 204 -4.67 0.71 -10.87
C ARG A 204 -4.97 2.14 -10.43
N THR A 205 -6.18 2.63 -10.66
CA THR A 205 -6.58 3.97 -10.20
C THR A 205 -6.59 4.01 -8.67
N PHE A 206 -7.19 3.03 -8.00
CA PHE A 206 -7.14 2.91 -6.55
C PHE A 206 -5.70 2.89 -6.03
N GLU A 207 -4.85 2.03 -6.60
CA GLU A 207 -3.46 1.90 -6.20
C GLU A 207 -2.65 3.20 -6.34
N SER A 208 -2.97 4.04 -7.32
CA SER A 208 -2.28 5.32 -7.51
C SER A 208 -2.56 6.33 -6.40
N TYR A 209 -3.66 6.15 -5.66
CA TYR A 209 -4.03 7.00 -4.52
C TYR A 209 -3.68 6.39 -3.17
N PHE A 210 -3.87 5.08 -3.01
CA PHE A 210 -3.85 4.42 -1.70
C PHE A 210 -2.77 3.36 -1.54
N GLY A 211 -2.09 2.97 -2.62
CA GLY A 211 -1.06 1.92 -2.61
C GLY A 211 -1.62 0.51 -2.82
N PRO A 212 -0.94 -0.53 -2.29
CA PRO A 212 -1.29 -1.92 -2.57
C PRO A 212 -2.71 -2.26 -2.11
N ILE A 213 -3.40 -3.09 -2.89
CA ILE A 213 -4.81 -3.48 -2.64
C ILE A 213 -4.99 -4.50 -1.52
N TYR A 214 -3.92 -5.14 -1.09
CA TYR A 214 -3.88 -6.03 0.07
C TYR A 214 -2.54 -5.88 0.80
N TYR A 215 -2.59 -5.91 2.11
CA TYR A 215 -1.44 -5.73 2.98
C TYR A 215 -1.81 -6.14 4.41
N SER A 216 -0.83 -6.16 5.29
CA SER A 216 -1.05 -6.41 6.71
C SER A 216 -0.26 -5.44 7.58
N PHE A 217 -0.68 -5.27 8.82
CA PHE A 217 0.03 -4.53 9.86
C PHE A 217 -0.28 -5.11 11.24
N ASN A 218 0.53 -4.76 12.22
CA ASN A 218 0.36 -5.25 13.59
C ASN A 218 0.03 -4.09 14.54
N LYS A 219 -0.92 -4.34 15.43
CA LYS A 219 -1.31 -3.44 16.52
C LYS A 219 -1.41 -4.22 17.83
N GLY A 220 -0.47 -4.00 18.74
CA GLY A 220 -0.35 -4.79 19.95
C GLY A 220 -0.18 -6.27 19.64
N LYS A 221 -1.16 -7.10 20.02
CA LYS A 221 -1.19 -8.54 19.73
C LYS A 221 -2.04 -8.92 18.51
N ALA A 222 -2.66 -7.95 17.88
CA ALA A 222 -3.47 -8.18 16.68
C ALA A 222 -2.60 -8.09 15.42
N HIS A 223 -2.82 -9.03 14.51
CA HIS A 223 -2.35 -8.99 13.13
C HIS A 223 -3.56 -8.74 12.24
N THR A 224 -3.54 -7.70 11.46
CA THR A 224 -4.68 -7.24 10.65
C THR A 224 -4.28 -7.26 9.19
#